data_ebe1e5e74651205b8a829c17e6ed504d
#
_entry.id   ebe1e5e74651205b8a829c17e6ed504d
#
_cell.length_a   1.000
_cell.length_b   1.000
_cell.length_c   1.000
_cell.angle_alpha   90.00
_cell.angle_beta   90.00
_cell.angle_gamma   90.00
#
_symmetry.space_group_name_H-M   'P 1'
#
loop_
_entity.id
_entity.type
_entity.pdbx_description
1 polymer ?
#
loop_
_entity_poly.entity_id
_entity_poly.type
_entity_poly.pdbx_seq_one_letter_code
_entity_poly.pdbx_strand_id
1 'polypeptide(L)'
;MTTDYDFWLFDLDGTLVDIEPAYPRKVMGAVGDRLGVEFTDRERDALWYGFGGTRSRTLAERGVDQQEFWRLFHEEEDPIARAEATYLYDDAEAFLATLDTPVGLVTHCQQYLTEPVLTHLDIADWFETVVCCDDDIGWKPDPKPVELAMREMDVWYNGHSGVLAGDNPSDIGAAWNAGLDGVHVGRRSPAEMGRCVRGDRRVATLLDLAASQGR
;
A
#
# COMPACT_ATOMS: atom_id res chain seq x y z
N MET A 1 -18.68 17.30 -8.17
CA MET A 1 -17.42 18.06 -8.08
C MET A 1 -16.40 17.25 -8.85
N THR A 2 -15.95 17.77 -9.97
CA THR A 2 -14.85 17.23 -10.74
C THR A 2 -13.63 17.23 -9.86
N THR A 3 -13.07 16.06 -9.60
CA THR A 3 -11.82 15.94 -8.86
C THR A 3 -10.67 16.12 -9.84
N ASP A 4 -10.48 17.35 -10.31
CA ASP A 4 -9.30 17.73 -11.06
C ASP A 4 -8.18 17.94 -10.04
N TYR A 5 -7.52 16.83 -9.64
CA TYR A 5 -6.30 16.91 -8.86
C TYR A 5 -5.12 17.25 -9.78
N ASP A 6 -4.25 18.12 -9.31
CA ASP A 6 -3.04 18.51 -10.02
C ASP A 6 -1.99 17.38 -10.03
N PHE A 7 -2.08 16.44 -9.06
CA PHE A 7 -1.23 15.25 -8.99
C PHE A 7 -1.90 14.12 -8.19
N TRP A 8 -1.42 12.91 -8.39
CA TRP A 8 -1.87 11.70 -7.72
C TRP A 8 -0.72 10.99 -7.02
N LEU A 9 -0.97 10.55 -5.80
CA LEU A 9 -0.12 9.60 -5.10
C LEU A 9 -0.89 8.31 -4.85
N PHE A 10 -0.21 7.18 -4.95
CA PHE A 10 -0.79 5.86 -4.72
C PHE A 10 0.03 5.08 -3.69
N ASP A 11 -0.65 4.28 -2.88
CA ASP A 11 -0.04 3.12 -2.26
C ASP A 11 0.09 1.98 -3.28
N LEU A 12 0.95 0.99 -3.00
CA LEU A 12 1.22 -0.12 -3.90
C LEU A 12 0.35 -1.34 -3.57
N ASP A 13 0.67 -2.00 -2.45
CA ASP A 13 0.10 -3.30 -2.05
C ASP A 13 -1.35 -3.19 -1.59
N GLY A 14 -2.26 -3.92 -2.22
CA GLY A 14 -3.69 -3.83 -1.94
C GLY A 14 -4.38 -2.63 -2.59
N THR A 15 -3.65 -1.81 -3.34
CA THR A 15 -4.14 -0.62 -4.05
C THR A 15 -3.97 -0.76 -5.55
N LEU A 16 -2.75 -0.78 -6.04
CA LEU A 16 -2.42 -0.99 -7.45
C LEU A 16 -2.16 -2.47 -7.77
N VAL A 17 -1.56 -3.19 -6.84
CA VAL A 17 -1.19 -4.60 -6.98
C VAL A 17 -1.74 -5.44 -5.84
N ASP A 18 -1.86 -6.75 -6.07
CA ASP A 18 -2.05 -7.76 -5.02
C ASP A 18 -1.10 -8.93 -5.30
N ILE A 19 -1.09 -9.89 -4.40
CA ILE A 19 -0.17 -11.01 -4.45
C ILE A 19 -0.92 -12.34 -4.45
N GLU A 20 -0.41 -13.30 -5.24
CA GLU A 20 -0.94 -14.66 -5.24
C GLU A 20 -0.88 -15.26 -3.82
N PRO A 21 -2.00 -15.79 -3.30
CA PRO A 21 -2.10 -16.25 -1.91
C PRO A 21 -1.10 -17.32 -1.48
N ALA A 22 -0.47 -17.99 -2.44
CA ALA A 22 0.56 -19.00 -2.17
C ALA A 22 1.84 -18.37 -1.59
N TYR A 23 2.20 -17.16 -2.02
CA TYR A 23 3.41 -16.47 -1.55
C TYR A 23 3.32 -16.07 -0.07
N PRO A 24 2.30 -15.33 0.40
CA PRO A 24 2.13 -15.04 1.83
C PRO A 24 2.13 -16.30 2.70
N ARG A 25 1.49 -17.37 2.25
CA ARG A 25 1.47 -18.62 3.00
C ARG A 25 2.85 -19.24 3.14
N LYS A 26 3.66 -19.19 2.07
CA LYS A 26 5.05 -19.69 2.07
C LYS A 26 5.91 -18.89 3.06
N VAL A 27 5.92 -17.57 2.94
CA VAL A 27 6.72 -16.66 3.80
C VAL A 27 6.29 -16.82 5.27
N MET A 28 4.99 -16.73 5.54
CA MET A 28 4.47 -16.85 6.92
C MET A 28 4.70 -18.25 7.52
N GLY A 29 4.70 -19.29 6.68
CA GLY A 29 5.09 -20.64 7.11
C GLY A 29 6.55 -20.70 7.54
N ALA A 30 7.47 -20.19 6.70
CA ALA A 30 8.89 -20.17 7.02
C ALA A 30 9.21 -19.34 8.28
N VAL A 31 8.58 -18.17 8.43
CA VAL A 31 8.69 -17.34 9.65
C VAL A 31 8.18 -18.12 10.88
N GLY A 32 7.04 -18.80 10.77
CA GLY A 32 6.48 -19.61 11.84
C GLY A 32 7.42 -20.74 12.27
N ASP A 33 8.00 -21.45 11.31
CA ASP A 33 8.97 -22.54 11.56
C ASP A 33 10.20 -22.02 12.34
N ARG A 34 10.73 -20.84 11.95
CA ARG A 34 11.88 -20.21 12.63
C ARG A 34 11.55 -19.73 14.06
N LEU A 35 10.32 -19.28 14.27
CA LEU A 35 9.82 -18.85 15.57
C LEU A 35 9.35 -20.02 16.46
N GLY A 36 9.21 -21.23 15.89
CA GLY A 36 8.60 -22.38 16.58
C GLY A 36 7.09 -22.18 16.86
N VAL A 37 6.41 -21.39 16.02
CA VAL A 37 4.99 -21.04 16.16
C VAL A 37 4.22 -21.42 14.90
N GLU A 38 3.17 -22.21 15.04
CA GLU A 38 2.23 -22.47 13.95
C GLU A 38 1.12 -21.42 13.95
N PHE A 39 1.16 -20.51 12.96
CA PHE A 39 0.09 -19.53 12.74
C PHE A 39 -1.08 -20.18 12.00
N THR A 40 -2.29 -19.94 12.47
CA THR A 40 -3.52 -20.29 11.73
C THR A 40 -3.66 -19.45 10.47
N ASP A 41 -4.47 -19.89 9.50
CA ASP A 41 -4.72 -19.11 8.26
C ASP A 41 -5.20 -17.69 8.58
N ARG A 42 -6.11 -17.54 9.55
CA ARG A 42 -6.62 -16.23 9.95
C ARG A 42 -5.52 -15.32 10.57
N GLU A 43 -4.60 -15.90 11.32
CA GLU A 43 -3.47 -15.15 11.89
C GLU A 43 -2.47 -14.76 10.81
N ARG A 44 -2.20 -15.65 9.85
CA ARG A 44 -1.38 -15.33 8.67
C ARG A 44 -1.96 -14.17 7.90
N ASP A 45 -3.26 -14.19 7.60
CA ASP A 45 -3.94 -13.10 6.91
C ASP A 45 -3.91 -11.80 7.72
N ALA A 46 -4.14 -11.88 9.04
CA ALA A 46 -4.07 -10.72 9.92
C ALA A 46 -2.66 -10.11 9.98
N LEU A 47 -1.63 -10.94 9.97
CA LEU A 47 -0.23 -10.50 10.00
C LEU A 47 0.21 -9.93 8.65
N TRP A 48 -0.14 -10.58 7.55
CA TRP A 48 0.20 -10.14 6.20
C TRP A 48 -0.57 -8.88 5.79
N TYR A 49 -1.89 -8.96 5.74
CA TYR A 49 -2.75 -7.87 5.25
C TYR A 49 -3.10 -6.83 6.32
N GLY A 50 -2.73 -7.04 7.58
CA GLY A 50 -3.06 -6.13 8.67
C GLY A 50 -4.55 -6.09 9.02
N PHE A 51 -5.28 -7.18 8.78
CA PHE A 51 -6.71 -7.26 9.05
C PHE A 51 -7.05 -6.89 10.50
N GLY A 52 -8.08 -6.06 10.66
CA GLY A 52 -8.56 -5.62 11.97
C GLY A 52 -7.58 -4.75 12.77
N GLY A 53 -6.40 -4.41 12.24
CA GLY A 53 -5.37 -3.70 12.99
C GLY A 53 -4.79 -4.52 14.16
N THR A 54 -4.78 -5.85 14.03
CA THR A 54 -4.48 -6.78 15.14
C THR A 54 -3.06 -7.36 15.14
N ARG A 55 -2.17 -6.94 14.23
CA ARG A 55 -0.80 -7.50 14.10
C ARG A 55 -0.08 -7.64 15.45
N SER A 56 0.12 -6.53 16.16
CA SER A 56 0.83 -6.54 17.44
C SER A 56 0.14 -7.39 18.49
N ARG A 57 -1.19 -7.39 18.50
CA ARG A 57 -1.98 -8.23 19.42
C ARG A 57 -1.82 -9.71 19.09
N THR A 58 -1.91 -10.10 17.81
CA THR A 58 -1.73 -11.48 17.36
C THR A 58 -0.36 -12.02 17.76
N LEU A 59 0.71 -11.23 17.55
CA LEU A 59 2.07 -11.61 17.97
C LEU A 59 2.17 -11.76 19.49
N ALA A 60 1.62 -10.80 20.25
CA ALA A 60 1.64 -10.84 21.72
C ALA A 60 0.87 -12.06 22.28
N GLU A 61 -0.29 -12.40 21.72
CA GLU A 61 -1.08 -13.58 22.10
C GLU A 61 -0.35 -14.90 21.82
N ARG A 62 0.58 -14.90 20.86
CA ARG A 62 1.47 -16.03 20.54
C ARG A 62 2.80 -16.00 21.30
N GLY A 63 3.04 -14.97 22.12
CA GLY A 63 4.31 -14.78 22.83
C GLY A 63 5.50 -14.48 21.92
N VAL A 64 5.23 -13.94 20.74
CA VAL A 64 6.25 -13.61 19.72
C VAL A 64 6.66 -12.15 19.89
N ASP A 65 7.97 -11.91 19.95
CA ASP A 65 8.53 -10.56 19.93
C ASP A 65 8.33 -9.93 18.55
N GLN A 66 7.82 -8.68 18.54
CA GLN A 66 7.47 -8.01 17.31
C GLN A 66 8.69 -7.66 16.44
N GLN A 67 9.82 -7.28 17.05
CA GLN A 67 11.02 -6.93 16.30
C GLN A 67 11.62 -8.18 15.66
N GLU A 68 11.66 -9.28 16.41
CA GLU A 68 12.15 -10.57 15.91
C GLU A 68 11.25 -11.09 14.78
N PHE A 69 9.92 -10.96 14.90
CA PHE A 69 9.00 -11.32 13.82
C PHE A 69 9.30 -10.57 12.53
N TRP A 70 9.41 -9.23 12.58
CA TRP A 70 9.65 -8.43 11.37
C TRP A 70 11.04 -8.67 10.80
N ARG A 71 12.06 -8.88 11.64
CA ARG A 71 13.40 -9.26 11.16
C ARG A 71 13.36 -10.55 10.36
N LEU A 72 12.74 -11.59 10.89
CA LEU A 72 12.60 -12.88 10.22
C LEU A 72 11.73 -12.78 8.97
N PHE A 73 10.64 -12.01 9.05
CA PHE A 73 9.75 -11.78 7.93
C PHE A 73 10.50 -11.21 6.72
N HIS A 74 11.30 -10.17 6.92
CA HIS A 74 12.09 -9.58 5.85
C HIS A 74 13.23 -10.48 5.35
N GLU A 75 13.77 -11.34 6.19
CA GLU A 75 14.76 -12.34 5.77
C GLU A 75 14.16 -13.47 4.91
N GLU A 76 12.88 -13.79 5.11
CA GLU A 76 12.17 -14.82 4.34
C GLU A 76 11.54 -14.28 3.05
N GLU A 77 11.47 -12.99 2.86
CA GLU A 77 10.98 -12.40 1.60
C GLU A 77 12.08 -12.42 0.54
N ASP A 78 11.84 -13.19 -0.52
CA ASP A 78 12.68 -13.22 -1.72
C ASP A 78 12.15 -12.24 -2.76
N PRO A 79 12.95 -11.24 -3.21
CA PRO A 79 12.47 -10.17 -4.09
C PRO A 79 12.02 -10.68 -5.47
N ILE A 80 12.64 -11.73 -5.99
CA ILE A 80 12.25 -12.28 -7.30
C ILE A 80 10.96 -13.07 -7.17
N ALA A 81 10.88 -13.97 -6.18
CA ALA A 81 9.64 -14.71 -5.92
C ALA A 81 8.47 -13.79 -5.53
N ARG A 82 8.74 -12.67 -4.84
CA ARG A 82 7.78 -11.62 -4.56
C ARG A 82 7.26 -10.99 -5.85
N ALA A 83 8.14 -10.59 -6.74
CA ALA A 83 7.79 -9.99 -8.01
C ALA A 83 6.97 -10.95 -8.88
N GLU A 84 7.43 -12.20 -9.05
CA GLU A 84 6.72 -13.23 -9.83
C GLU A 84 5.33 -13.58 -9.28
N ALA A 85 5.11 -13.44 -7.96
CA ALA A 85 3.82 -13.69 -7.32
C ALA A 85 2.91 -12.46 -7.28
N THR A 86 3.40 -11.28 -7.65
CA THR A 86 2.62 -10.04 -7.64
C THR A 86 1.93 -9.82 -8.99
N TYR A 87 0.69 -9.38 -8.95
CA TYR A 87 -0.09 -9.02 -10.15
C TYR A 87 -0.72 -7.64 -10.00
N LEU A 88 -0.86 -6.96 -11.15
CA LEU A 88 -1.53 -5.66 -11.25
C LEU A 88 -3.04 -5.86 -11.26
N TYR A 89 -3.80 -5.02 -10.58
CA TYR A 89 -5.25 -4.98 -10.74
C TYR A 89 -5.62 -4.41 -12.12
N ASP A 90 -6.53 -5.05 -12.83
CA ASP A 90 -6.96 -4.63 -14.19
C ASP A 90 -7.43 -3.17 -14.25
N ASP A 91 -8.06 -2.68 -13.19
CA ASP A 91 -8.55 -1.30 -13.10
C ASP A 91 -7.44 -0.29 -12.78
N ALA A 92 -6.31 -0.72 -12.25
CA ALA A 92 -5.17 0.16 -11.95
C ALA A 92 -4.53 0.67 -13.25
N GLU A 93 -4.18 -0.23 -14.19
CA GLU A 93 -3.66 0.15 -15.49
C GLU A 93 -4.63 1.07 -16.24
N ALA A 94 -5.90 0.64 -16.34
CA ALA A 94 -6.92 1.39 -17.06
C ALA A 94 -7.15 2.78 -16.47
N PHE A 95 -7.07 2.94 -15.14
CA PHE A 95 -7.24 4.23 -14.49
C PHE A 95 -6.01 5.13 -14.67
N LEU A 96 -4.80 4.61 -14.40
CA LEU A 96 -3.57 5.40 -14.52
C LEU A 96 -3.36 5.90 -15.95
N ALA A 97 -3.73 5.11 -16.96
CA ALA A 97 -3.68 5.53 -18.37
C ALA A 97 -4.61 6.71 -18.70
N THR A 98 -5.55 7.08 -17.81
CA THR A 98 -6.43 8.25 -17.99
C THR A 98 -5.88 9.52 -17.33
N LEU A 99 -4.78 9.43 -16.59
CA LEU A 99 -4.20 10.56 -15.87
C LEU A 99 -3.19 11.29 -16.76
N ASP A 100 -3.41 12.59 -16.97
CA ASP A 100 -2.48 13.50 -17.66
C ASP A 100 -1.66 14.33 -16.66
N THR A 101 -1.74 14.01 -15.36
CA THR A 101 -1.09 14.72 -14.27
C THR A 101 0.01 13.85 -13.65
N PRO A 102 1.00 14.47 -12.97
CA PRO A 102 2.05 13.75 -12.25
C PRO A 102 1.52 12.65 -11.34
N VAL A 103 2.18 11.49 -11.37
CA VAL A 103 1.83 10.33 -10.54
C VAL A 103 3.05 9.88 -9.73
N GLY A 104 2.87 9.69 -8.42
CA GLY A 104 3.90 9.16 -7.53
C GLY A 104 3.41 7.97 -6.73
N LEU A 105 4.37 7.20 -6.20
CA LEU A 105 4.13 6.05 -5.35
C LEU A 105 4.66 6.30 -3.95
N VAL A 106 3.86 5.99 -2.91
CA VAL A 106 4.28 6.06 -1.49
C VAL A 106 3.85 4.76 -0.81
N THR A 107 4.79 3.86 -0.56
CA THR A 107 4.50 2.50 -0.10
C THR A 107 5.20 2.14 1.20
N HIS A 108 4.60 1.25 2.00
CA HIS A 108 5.25 0.58 3.11
C HIS A 108 6.12 -0.61 2.67
N CYS A 109 6.03 -1.01 1.40
CA CYS A 109 6.90 -2.03 0.85
C CYS A 109 8.34 -1.53 0.79
N GLN A 110 9.28 -2.36 1.19
CA GLN A 110 10.68 -1.98 1.22
C GLN A 110 11.27 -1.89 -0.20
N GLN A 111 12.24 -1.00 -0.41
CA GLN A 111 12.78 -0.70 -1.73
C GLN A 111 13.28 -1.94 -2.45
N TYR A 112 14.00 -2.85 -1.76
CA TYR A 112 14.54 -4.08 -2.36
C TYR A 112 13.46 -5.06 -2.86
N LEU A 113 12.22 -4.92 -2.42
CA LEU A 113 11.04 -5.67 -2.90
C LEU A 113 10.26 -4.86 -3.95
N THR A 114 10.14 -3.55 -3.75
CA THR A 114 9.37 -2.66 -4.63
C THR A 114 9.98 -2.58 -6.02
N GLU A 115 11.29 -2.35 -6.14
CA GLU A 115 11.97 -2.23 -7.45
C GLU A 115 11.80 -3.46 -8.34
N PRO A 116 12.02 -4.71 -7.87
CA PRO A 116 11.75 -5.91 -8.66
C PRO A 116 10.28 -6.06 -9.06
N VAL A 117 9.32 -5.70 -8.18
CA VAL A 117 7.88 -5.75 -8.49
C VAL A 117 7.55 -4.78 -9.63
N LEU A 118 7.97 -3.52 -9.52
CA LEU A 118 7.69 -2.50 -10.55
C LEU A 118 8.34 -2.89 -11.90
N THR A 119 9.55 -3.45 -11.86
CA THR A 119 10.26 -3.93 -13.05
C THR A 119 9.56 -5.13 -13.68
N HIS A 120 9.15 -6.11 -12.87
CA HIS A 120 8.47 -7.32 -13.35
C HIS A 120 7.13 -7.02 -14.02
N LEU A 121 6.39 -6.07 -13.46
CA LEU A 121 5.09 -5.63 -13.98
C LEU A 121 5.19 -4.61 -15.11
N ASP A 122 6.40 -4.13 -15.44
CA ASP A 122 6.66 -3.10 -16.47
C ASP A 122 5.89 -1.78 -16.20
N ILE A 123 5.84 -1.37 -14.91
CA ILE A 123 5.12 -0.17 -14.46
C ILE A 123 6.02 0.88 -13.79
N ALA A 124 7.34 0.67 -13.76
CA ALA A 124 8.26 1.60 -13.11
C ALA A 124 8.16 3.02 -13.70
N ASP A 125 8.03 3.11 -15.02
CA ASP A 125 7.95 4.39 -15.75
C ASP A 125 6.59 5.11 -15.60
N TRP A 126 5.64 4.53 -14.87
CA TRP A 126 4.36 5.19 -14.59
C TRP A 126 4.47 6.26 -13.51
N PHE A 127 5.53 6.23 -12.71
CA PHE A 127 5.71 7.07 -11.55
C PHE A 127 6.88 8.04 -11.72
N GLU A 128 6.63 9.33 -11.47
CA GLU A 128 7.69 10.34 -11.42
C GLU A 128 8.58 10.16 -10.19
N THR A 129 8.02 9.62 -9.10
CA THR A 129 8.75 9.29 -7.86
C THR A 129 8.21 8.03 -7.22
N VAL A 130 9.09 7.30 -6.53
CA VAL A 130 8.77 6.12 -5.73
C VAL A 130 9.38 6.27 -4.35
N VAL A 131 8.55 6.51 -3.35
CA VAL A 131 8.97 6.63 -1.95
C VAL A 131 8.60 5.36 -1.21
N CYS A 132 9.61 4.59 -0.82
CA CYS A 132 9.47 3.44 0.09
C CYS A 132 9.67 3.94 1.52
N CYS A 133 8.66 3.77 2.37
CA CYS A 133 8.74 4.16 3.78
C CYS A 133 9.81 3.34 4.51
N ASP A 134 10.57 3.99 5.37
CA ASP A 134 11.57 3.41 6.25
C ASP A 134 11.71 4.20 7.56
N ASP A 135 12.66 3.82 8.41
CA ASP A 135 12.88 4.48 9.71
C ASP A 135 13.47 5.89 9.57
N ASP A 136 14.13 6.20 8.47
CA ASP A 136 14.75 7.52 8.22
C ASP A 136 13.71 8.50 7.64
N ILE A 137 12.88 8.05 6.72
CA ILE A 137 11.84 8.85 6.07
C ILE A 137 10.58 8.95 6.95
N GLY A 138 10.22 7.84 7.61
CA GLY A 138 8.99 7.67 8.38
C GLY A 138 7.99 6.72 7.72
N TRP A 139 6.96 6.36 8.49
CA TRP A 139 5.93 5.39 8.11
C TRP A 139 4.56 6.08 8.06
N LYS A 140 3.75 5.82 7.03
CA LYS A 140 2.36 6.28 7.03
C LYS A 140 1.65 5.82 8.32
N PRO A 141 0.90 6.65 9.07
CA PRO A 141 0.31 7.94 8.68
C PRO A 141 1.18 9.18 8.94
N ASP A 142 2.50 9.07 9.22
CA ASP A 142 3.38 10.24 9.22
C ASP A 142 3.32 10.90 7.83
N PRO A 143 3.16 12.22 7.73
CA PRO A 143 3.10 12.91 6.43
C PRO A 143 4.42 12.95 5.68
N LYS A 144 5.56 12.74 6.34
CA LYS A 144 6.89 12.91 5.75
C LYS A 144 7.12 12.14 4.44
N PRO A 145 6.73 10.85 4.29
CA PRO A 145 6.89 10.15 3.01
C PRO A 145 6.09 10.78 1.88
N VAL A 146 4.87 11.26 2.20
CA VAL A 146 4.00 11.97 1.25
C VAL A 146 4.60 13.31 0.87
N GLU A 147 5.08 14.09 1.85
CA GLU A 147 5.76 15.36 1.63
C GLU A 147 7.04 15.21 0.81
N LEU A 148 7.79 14.10 1.02
CA LEU A 148 8.97 13.80 0.22
C LEU A 148 8.57 13.58 -1.24
N ALA A 149 7.59 12.73 -1.51
CA ALA A 149 7.09 12.49 -2.86
C ALA A 149 6.62 13.79 -3.54
N MET A 150 5.89 14.65 -2.81
CA MET A 150 5.45 15.94 -3.34
C MET A 150 6.63 16.88 -3.69
N ARG A 151 7.71 16.84 -2.91
CA ARG A 151 8.93 17.64 -3.21
C ARG A 151 9.66 17.12 -4.43
N GLU A 152 9.79 15.80 -4.57
CA GLU A 152 10.47 15.18 -5.71
C GLU A 152 9.72 15.41 -7.01
N MET A 153 8.39 15.50 -6.95
CA MET A 153 7.51 15.82 -8.09
C MET A 153 7.38 17.34 -8.33
N ASP A 154 8.05 18.20 -7.53
CA ASP A 154 7.97 19.68 -7.60
C ASP A 154 6.53 20.25 -7.45
N VAL A 155 5.66 19.54 -6.69
CA VAL A 155 4.26 19.96 -6.46
C VAL A 155 4.01 20.49 -5.03
N TRP A 156 5.03 20.50 -4.18
CA TRP A 156 4.92 20.89 -2.77
C TRP A 156 4.57 22.37 -2.56
N TYR A 157 5.14 23.29 -3.37
CA TYR A 157 5.13 24.73 -3.06
C TYR A 157 4.05 25.54 -3.79
N ASN A 158 3.30 24.99 -4.70
CA ASN A 158 2.49 25.75 -5.64
C ASN A 158 0.99 25.79 -5.33
N GLY A 159 0.57 25.35 -4.13
CA GLY A 159 -0.85 25.29 -3.77
C GLY A 159 -1.65 24.28 -4.60
N HIS A 160 -0.97 23.27 -5.13
CA HIS A 160 -1.58 22.20 -5.89
C HIS A 160 -2.56 21.39 -5.03
N SER A 161 -3.66 21.02 -5.63
CA SER A 161 -4.60 20.05 -5.06
C SER A 161 -4.13 18.64 -5.39
N GLY A 162 -3.89 17.84 -4.38
CA GLY A 162 -3.41 16.46 -4.55
C GLY A 162 -4.23 15.46 -3.79
N VAL A 163 -4.04 14.20 -4.13
CA VAL A 163 -4.73 13.07 -3.50
C VAL A 163 -3.78 11.90 -3.27
N LEU A 164 -3.97 11.20 -2.15
CA LEU A 164 -3.35 9.88 -1.93
C LEU A 164 -4.45 8.82 -1.91
N ALA A 165 -4.34 7.86 -2.81
CA ALA A 165 -5.21 6.70 -2.88
C ALA A 165 -4.53 5.47 -2.26
N GLY A 166 -5.22 4.79 -1.35
CA GLY A 166 -4.69 3.61 -0.67
C GLY A 166 -5.78 2.75 -0.04
N ASP A 167 -5.45 1.52 0.35
CA ASP A 167 -6.39 0.57 0.95
C ASP A 167 -6.41 0.62 2.48
N ASN A 168 -5.40 1.25 3.09
CA ASN A 168 -5.17 1.23 4.53
C ASN A 168 -5.55 2.56 5.21
N PRO A 169 -6.02 2.56 6.47
CA PRO A 169 -6.22 3.79 7.24
C PRO A 169 -4.96 4.66 7.35
N SER A 170 -3.77 4.07 7.30
CA SER A 170 -2.51 4.82 7.32
C SER A 170 -2.32 5.69 6.08
N ASP A 171 -2.82 5.27 4.92
CA ASP A 171 -2.75 6.06 3.69
C ASP A 171 -3.64 7.29 3.81
N ILE A 172 -4.86 7.09 4.27
CA ILE A 172 -5.81 8.19 4.49
C ILE A 172 -5.28 9.15 5.55
N GLY A 173 -4.71 8.62 6.64
CA GLY A 173 -4.07 9.45 7.67
C GLY A 173 -2.90 10.25 7.13
N ALA A 174 -2.03 9.65 6.31
CA ALA A 174 -0.90 10.34 5.69
C ALA A 174 -1.36 11.43 4.72
N ALA A 175 -2.39 11.14 3.90
CA ALA A 175 -3.01 12.13 3.03
C ALA A 175 -3.46 13.36 3.82
N TRP A 176 -4.31 13.17 4.82
CA TRP A 176 -4.84 14.28 5.63
C TRP A 176 -3.75 15.04 6.40
N ASN A 177 -2.76 14.34 6.94
CA ASN A 177 -1.66 14.95 7.66
C ASN A 177 -0.73 15.76 6.74
N ALA A 178 -0.67 15.41 5.45
CA ALA A 178 0.04 16.17 4.42
C ALA A 178 -0.83 17.24 3.73
N GLY A 179 -2.10 17.38 4.14
CA GLY A 179 -3.03 18.37 3.55
C GLY A 179 -3.63 17.96 2.21
N LEU A 180 -3.61 16.65 1.89
CA LEU A 180 -4.19 16.07 0.69
C LEU A 180 -5.56 15.44 0.97
N ASP A 181 -6.34 15.23 -0.09
CA ASP A 181 -7.51 14.36 -0.02
C ASP A 181 -7.09 12.89 0.09
N GLY A 182 -7.83 12.11 0.86
CA GLY A 182 -7.62 10.68 1.02
C GLY A 182 -8.69 9.86 0.30
N VAL A 183 -8.29 9.03 -0.67
CA VAL A 183 -9.17 8.08 -1.35
C VAL A 183 -8.94 6.67 -0.83
N HIS A 184 -9.96 6.11 -0.15
CA HIS A 184 -9.93 4.72 0.25
C HIS A 184 -10.33 3.80 -0.90
N VAL A 185 -9.40 2.95 -1.35
CA VAL A 185 -9.61 1.92 -2.37
C VAL A 185 -9.93 0.60 -1.66
N GLY A 186 -11.22 0.27 -1.56
CA GLY A 186 -11.69 -0.89 -0.78
C GLY A 186 -11.71 -2.17 -1.59
N ARG A 187 -10.56 -2.75 -1.93
CA ARG A 187 -10.43 -4.03 -2.66
C ARG A 187 -11.08 -5.20 -1.93
N ARG A 188 -11.09 -5.14 -0.61
CA ARG A 188 -11.72 -6.12 0.26
C ARG A 188 -12.89 -5.51 1.02
N SER A 189 -13.92 -6.31 1.30
CA SER A 189 -15.08 -5.83 2.04
C SER A 189 -14.71 -5.46 3.49
N PRO A 190 -15.46 -4.55 4.15
CA PRO A 190 -15.25 -4.25 5.58
C PRO A 190 -15.39 -5.47 6.48
N ALA A 191 -16.17 -6.49 6.07
CA ALA A 191 -16.33 -7.73 6.83
C ALA A 191 -15.06 -8.58 6.77
N GLU A 192 -14.37 -8.66 5.63
CA GLU A 192 -13.07 -9.33 5.48
C GLU A 192 -11.98 -8.59 6.22
N MET A 193 -11.93 -7.25 6.05
CA MET A 193 -10.93 -6.39 6.70
C MET A 193 -11.12 -6.28 8.22
N GLY A 194 -12.29 -6.65 8.76
CA GLY A 194 -12.62 -6.46 10.18
C GLY A 194 -12.70 -5.00 10.63
N ARG A 195 -12.75 -4.05 9.68
CA ARG A 195 -12.82 -2.61 9.93
C ARG A 195 -13.41 -1.87 8.74
N CYS A 196 -13.92 -0.65 9.01
CA CYS A 196 -14.32 0.29 7.97
C CYS A 196 -13.32 1.44 7.93
N VAL A 197 -12.78 1.74 6.76
CA VAL A 197 -11.86 2.87 6.55
C VAL A 197 -12.66 4.05 6.01
N ARG A 198 -12.47 5.22 6.62
CA ARG A 198 -13.06 6.48 6.17
C ARG A 198 -12.02 7.25 5.37
N GLY A 199 -12.43 7.82 4.24
CA GLY A 199 -11.67 8.76 3.42
C GLY A 199 -12.59 9.87 2.94
N ASP A 200 -12.07 10.86 2.24
CA ASP A 200 -12.84 11.90 1.56
C ASP A 200 -13.71 11.27 0.47
N ARG A 201 -13.14 10.23 -0.16
CA ARG A 201 -13.86 9.33 -1.06
C ARG A 201 -13.58 7.87 -0.68
N ARG A 202 -14.51 7.01 -1.04
CA ARG A 202 -14.37 5.57 -0.95
C ARG A 202 -14.86 4.94 -2.23
N VAL A 203 -14.02 4.09 -2.83
CA VAL A 203 -14.29 3.38 -4.07
C VAL A 203 -13.99 1.90 -3.90
N ALA A 204 -14.65 1.04 -4.66
CA ALA A 204 -14.33 -0.37 -4.73
C ALA A 204 -13.25 -0.64 -5.78
N THR A 205 -13.26 0.17 -6.84
CA THR A 205 -12.29 0.11 -7.94
C THR A 205 -11.81 1.52 -8.27
N LEU A 206 -10.61 1.65 -8.83
CA LEU A 206 -10.10 2.94 -9.29
C LEU A 206 -10.94 3.52 -10.45
N LEU A 207 -11.57 2.67 -11.25
CA LEU A 207 -12.46 3.12 -12.33
C LEU A 207 -13.72 3.86 -11.83
N ASP A 208 -14.12 3.65 -10.56
CA ASP A 208 -15.19 4.43 -9.95
C ASP A 208 -14.82 5.92 -9.81
N LEU A 209 -13.51 6.24 -9.82
CA LEU A 209 -13.00 7.62 -9.82
C LEU A 209 -13.15 8.26 -11.20
N ALA A 210 -12.86 7.52 -12.27
CA ALA A 210 -13.02 8.00 -13.65
C ALA A 210 -14.50 8.25 -14.00
N ALA A 211 -15.41 7.38 -13.56
CA ALA A 211 -16.84 7.52 -13.82
C ALA A 211 -17.46 8.80 -13.21
N SER A 212 -16.80 9.41 -12.23
CA SER A 212 -17.25 10.65 -11.59
C SER A 212 -16.87 11.92 -12.39
N GLN A 213 -16.00 11.81 -13.38
CA GLN A 213 -15.54 12.93 -14.22
C GLN A 213 -16.52 13.26 -15.38
N GLY A 214 -17.50 12.40 -15.63
CA GLY A 214 -18.43 12.49 -16.77
C GLY A 214 -19.83 13.02 -16.46
N ARG A 215 -20.06 13.70 -15.32
CA ARG A 215 -21.41 14.27 -15.00
C ARG A 215 -21.36 15.76 -14.71
#